data_4e48da49c28899e557be3ad6de74a3a3
#
_entry.id   4e48da49c28899e557be3ad6de74a3a3
#
_cell.length_a   1.000
_cell.length_b   1.000
_cell.length_c   1.000
_cell.angle_alpha   90.00
_cell.angle_beta   90.00
_cell.angle_gamma   90.00
#
_symmetry.space_group_name_H-M   'P 1'
#
loop_
_entity.id
_entity.type
_entity.pdbx_description
1 polymer ?
#
loop_
_entity_poly.entity_id
_entity_poly.type
_entity_poly.pdbx_seq_one_letter_code
_entity_poly.pdbx_strand_id
1 'polypeptide(L)'
;AMYRLAEHRIAVYMVQGNHDPAESWKAQLQMPDNVHVFSSEQVQRFPLIVNNIEIGGVYGISCGHGNESDNYARQYRAFERDEFSLAAMHGTVGSSAGSENHNVTGPCSLTDLAEAAMDYWALGHIHKSQVLSEEPLVVYSGNPQGLHRKEIGPKGCYLVSVSHNGHCQPPFIETSAIRFEEIKIDIAGMKTEVEFLEILRHKKENLRKQHKKNILLSIVLVGTGPLHRLCTQEGVRKLWLQESQSEEKSKSIFVMPYRVMCNTRPSINLAERRLLSDVVGDYLRAYDDMVDGNAVQTARQILAERPEFKRLGVY
;
A
#
# COMPACT_ATOMS: atom_id res chain seq x y z
N ALA A 1 -24.46 12.82 -2.46
CA ALA A 1 -23.94 12.06 -3.62
C ALA A 1 -25.05 11.16 -4.18
N MET A 2 -25.70 10.29 -3.38
CA MET A 2 -26.67 9.28 -3.85
C MET A 2 -27.87 9.88 -4.58
N TYR A 3 -28.46 10.99 -4.09
CA TYR A 3 -29.54 11.70 -4.79
C TYR A 3 -29.12 12.21 -6.18
N ARG A 4 -27.88 12.71 -6.33
CA ARG A 4 -27.36 13.11 -7.65
C ARG A 4 -27.23 11.92 -8.61
N LEU A 5 -26.88 10.74 -8.10
CA LEU A 5 -26.86 9.50 -8.91
C LEU A 5 -28.26 9.08 -9.30
N ALA A 6 -29.24 9.24 -8.40
CA ALA A 6 -30.64 8.99 -8.69
C ALA A 6 -31.20 9.89 -9.83
N GLU A 7 -30.85 11.19 -9.81
CA GLU A 7 -31.19 12.14 -10.86
C GLU A 7 -30.71 11.69 -12.26
N HIS A 8 -29.55 11.01 -12.28
CA HIS A 8 -28.97 10.44 -13.50
C HIS A 8 -29.35 8.97 -13.76
N ARG A 9 -30.30 8.41 -12.99
CA ARG A 9 -30.76 7.02 -13.08
C ARG A 9 -29.63 5.99 -12.95
N ILE A 10 -28.64 6.30 -12.10
CA ILE A 10 -27.53 5.40 -11.81
C ILE A 10 -27.88 4.59 -10.56
N ALA A 11 -27.98 3.27 -10.70
CA ALA A 11 -28.17 2.36 -9.59
C ALA A 11 -26.88 2.26 -8.77
N VAL A 12 -27.04 2.11 -7.46
CA VAL A 12 -25.93 1.94 -6.51
C VAL A 12 -26.13 0.65 -5.74
N TYR A 13 -25.16 -0.23 -5.78
CA TYR A 13 -25.15 -1.48 -5.03
C TYR A 13 -24.09 -1.38 -3.93
N MET A 14 -24.48 -1.63 -2.69
CA MET A 14 -23.61 -1.38 -1.53
C MET A 14 -23.53 -2.59 -0.62
N VAL A 15 -22.31 -3.04 -0.35
CA VAL A 15 -21.98 -3.95 0.75
C VAL A 15 -21.36 -3.15 1.88
N GLN A 16 -21.75 -3.45 3.13
CA GLN A 16 -21.18 -2.88 4.33
C GLN A 16 -20.01 -3.75 4.81
N GLY A 17 -18.96 -3.11 5.33
CA GLY A 17 -17.77 -3.78 5.81
C GLY A 17 -17.74 -3.93 7.33
N ASN A 18 -16.65 -4.51 7.83
CA ASN A 18 -16.44 -4.76 9.27
C ASN A 18 -16.32 -3.47 10.11
N HIS A 19 -16.03 -2.32 9.50
CA HIS A 19 -16.00 -1.02 10.20
C HIS A 19 -17.35 -0.27 10.20
N ASP A 20 -18.30 -0.72 9.40
CA ASP A 20 -19.65 -0.19 9.34
C ASP A 20 -20.67 -1.31 9.07
N PRO A 21 -20.75 -2.30 9.96
CA PRO A 21 -21.58 -3.48 9.78
C PRO A 21 -23.06 -3.12 9.63
N ALA A 22 -23.85 -4.05 9.10
CA ALA A 22 -25.26 -3.83 8.74
C ALA A 22 -26.12 -3.32 9.90
N GLU A 23 -25.79 -3.68 11.12
CA GLU A 23 -26.49 -3.27 12.35
C GLU A 23 -26.00 -1.91 12.92
N SER A 24 -25.09 -1.23 12.23
CA SER A 24 -24.57 0.06 12.68
C SER A 24 -25.60 1.19 12.50
N TRP A 25 -25.35 2.34 13.18
CA TRP A 25 -26.19 3.54 13.03
C TRP A 25 -26.32 4.02 11.58
N LYS A 26 -25.34 3.73 10.72
CA LYS A 26 -25.36 4.08 9.30
C LYS A 26 -26.45 3.30 8.53
N ALA A 27 -26.80 2.13 8.98
CA ALA A 27 -27.91 1.34 8.41
C ALA A 27 -29.28 2.02 8.57
N GLN A 28 -29.40 2.99 9.48
CA GLN A 28 -30.63 3.76 9.72
C GLN A 28 -30.76 4.97 8.79
N LEU A 29 -29.78 5.27 7.95
CA LEU A 29 -29.85 6.37 6.99
C LEU A 29 -30.87 6.04 5.90
N GLN A 30 -31.85 6.94 5.69
CA GLN A 30 -32.74 6.85 4.56
C GLN A 30 -31.95 7.07 3.26
N MET A 31 -31.83 6.04 2.45
CA MET A 31 -31.21 6.08 1.13
C MET A 31 -32.30 6.32 0.07
N PRO A 32 -31.98 6.99 -1.04
CA PRO A 32 -32.91 7.06 -2.18
C PRO A 32 -33.08 5.69 -2.85
N ASP A 33 -34.18 5.50 -3.57
CA ASP A 33 -34.61 4.22 -4.16
C ASP A 33 -33.62 3.58 -5.14
N ASN A 34 -32.67 4.36 -5.65
CA ASN A 34 -31.60 3.84 -6.52
C ASN A 34 -30.46 3.16 -5.75
N VAL A 35 -30.49 3.14 -4.40
CA VAL A 35 -29.45 2.54 -3.56
C VAL A 35 -29.94 1.21 -2.99
N HIS A 36 -29.29 0.15 -3.39
CA HIS A 36 -29.54 -1.22 -2.94
C HIS A 36 -28.45 -1.63 -1.96
N VAL A 37 -28.80 -1.75 -0.68
CA VAL A 37 -27.89 -2.21 0.38
C VAL A 37 -28.14 -3.69 0.62
N PHE A 38 -27.07 -4.49 0.54
CA PHE A 38 -27.16 -5.93 0.77
C PHE A 38 -27.30 -6.27 2.25
N SER A 39 -28.11 -7.28 2.57
CA SER A 39 -28.27 -7.85 3.91
C SER A 39 -26.98 -8.54 4.38
N SER A 40 -26.84 -8.72 5.70
CA SER A 40 -25.78 -9.53 6.33
C SER A 40 -26.18 -10.99 6.56
N GLU A 41 -27.42 -11.39 6.28
CA GLU A 41 -27.93 -12.73 6.59
C GLU A 41 -27.57 -13.76 5.52
N GLN A 42 -27.71 -13.37 4.24
CA GLN A 42 -27.45 -14.26 3.09
C GLN A 42 -27.10 -13.43 1.86
N VAL A 43 -26.49 -14.08 0.87
CA VAL A 43 -26.26 -13.45 -0.42
C VAL A 43 -27.60 -13.11 -1.08
N GLN A 44 -27.76 -11.83 -1.41
CA GLN A 44 -28.91 -11.33 -2.14
C GLN A 44 -28.54 -11.08 -3.60
N ARG A 45 -29.51 -11.18 -4.49
CA ARG A 45 -29.39 -10.81 -5.90
C ARG A 45 -30.34 -9.65 -6.23
N PHE A 46 -29.81 -8.59 -6.82
CA PHE A 46 -30.59 -7.53 -7.46
C PHE A 46 -30.46 -7.64 -8.99
N PRO A 47 -31.53 -7.41 -9.75
CA PRO A 47 -31.45 -7.47 -11.21
C PRO A 47 -30.55 -6.35 -11.75
N LEU A 48 -29.72 -6.66 -12.73
CA LEU A 48 -28.95 -5.69 -13.50
C LEU A 48 -29.77 -5.31 -14.74
N ILE A 49 -30.30 -4.10 -14.71
CA ILE A 49 -31.23 -3.62 -15.76
C ILE A 49 -30.54 -2.57 -16.63
N VAL A 50 -30.47 -2.80 -17.93
CA VAL A 50 -29.98 -1.86 -18.93
C VAL A 50 -31.05 -1.63 -20.00
N ASN A 51 -31.42 -0.38 -20.25
CA ASN A 51 -32.46 -0.03 -21.20
C ASN A 51 -33.79 -0.80 -20.97
N ASN A 52 -34.19 -0.97 -19.72
CA ASN A 52 -35.39 -1.71 -19.28
C ASN A 52 -35.36 -3.22 -19.59
N ILE A 53 -34.20 -3.78 -19.89
CA ILE A 53 -33.97 -5.21 -20.07
C ILE A 53 -33.09 -5.71 -18.94
N GLU A 54 -33.51 -6.78 -18.26
CA GLU A 54 -32.67 -7.48 -17.31
C GLU A 54 -31.65 -8.31 -18.07
N ILE A 55 -30.37 -7.96 -17.88
CA ILE A 55 -29.23 -8.60 -18.54
C ILE A 55 -28.39 -9.47 -17.58
N GLY A 56 -28.73 -9.47 -16.30
CA GLY A 56 -27.95 -10.22 -15.32
C GLY A 56 -28.28 -9.84 -13.89
N GLY A 57 -27.37 -10.16 -12.98
CA GLY A 57 -27.52 -9.93 -11.55
C GLY A 57 -26.34 -9.29 -10.87
N VAL A 58 -26.64 -8.46 -9.86
CA VAL A 58 -25.66 -7.97 -8.89
C VAL A 58 -25.89 -8.68 -7.57
N TYR A 59 -24.88 -9.40 -7.13
CA TYR A 59 -24.91 -10.24 -5.94
C TYR A 59 -24.08 -9.61 -4.83
N GLY A 60 -24.53 -9.75 -3.59
CA GLY A 60 -23.77 -9.23 -2.46
C GLY A 60 -24.26 -9.75 -1.12
N ILE A 61 -23.36 -9.68 -0.15
CA ILE A 61 -23.62 -9.87 1.27
C ILE A 61 -22.81 -8.85 2.06
N SER A 62 -23.43 -8.20 3.03
CA SER A 62 -22.74 -7.29 3.95
C SER A 62 -22.12 -8.04 5.13
N CYS A 63 -21.10 -7.47 5.75
CA CYS A 63 -20.60 -7.97 7.03
C CYS A 63 -21.64 -7.73 8.13
N GLY A 64 -21.90 -8.76 8.94
CA GLY A 64 -22.69 -8.68 10.17
C GLY A 64 -21.79 -8.88 11.39
N HIS A 65 -22.35 -8.64 12.59
CA HIS A 65 -21.64 -8.93 13.83
C HIS A 65 -21.49 -10.46 14.05
N GLY A 66 -20.25 -10.89 14.28
CA GLY A 66 -19.93 -12.28 14.67
C GLY A 66 -19.73 -13.26 13.51
N ASN A 67 -19.83 -12.82 12.26
CA ASN A 67 -19.59 -13.65 11.08
C ASN A 67 -18.38 -13.22 10.24
N GLU A 68 -17.51 -12.36 10.80
CA GLU A 68 -16.34 -11.84 10.06
C GLU A 68 -15.33 -12.94 9.65
N SER A 69 -15.38 -14.10 10.31
CA SER A 69 -14.53 -15.26 9.99
C SER A 69 -15.12 -16.20 8.93
N ASP A 70 -16.36 -15.96 8.50
CA ASP A 70 -17.03 -16.83 7.54
C ASP A 70 -16.50 -16.65 6.13
N ASN A 71 -16.42 -17.73 5.38
CA ASN A 71 -16.10 -17.68 3.96
C ASN A 71 -17.37 -17.33 3.16
N TYR A 72 -17.62 -16.05 2.97
CA TYR A 72 -18.78 -15.58 2.22
C TYR A 72 -18.77 -16.02 0.76
N ALA A 73 -17.61 -16.15 0.14
CA ALA A 73 -17.50 -16.51 -1.28
C ALA A 73 -18.24 -17.81 -1.62
N ARG A 74 -18.25 -18.76 -0.69
CA ARG A 74 -18.94 -20.04 -0.87
C ARG A 74 -20.45 -19.97 -0.90
N GLN A 75 -21.04 -18.83 -0.53
CA GLN A 75 -22.48 -18.61 -0.56
C GLN A 75 -22.95 -18.04 -1.91
N TYR A 76 -22.03 -17.55 -2.75
CA TYR A 76 -22.35 -17.01 -4.05
C TYR A 76 -22.59 -18.12 -5.06
N ARG A 77 -23.64 -17.97 -5.87
CA ARG A 77 -23.93 -18.82 -7.04
C ARG A 77 -24.58 -17.94 -8.10
N ALA A 78 -24.00 -17.89 -9.29
CA ALA A 78 -24.59 -17.21 -10.42
C ALA A 78 -25.92 -17.90 -10.82
N PHE A 79 -26.90 -17.12 -11.19
CA PHE A 79 -28.15 -17.64 -11.72
C PHE A 79 -27.96 -18.00 -13.21
N GLU A 80 -28.36 -19.19 -13.62
CA GLU A 80 -28.11 -19.71 -14.98
C GLU A 80 -28.62 -18.82 -16.13
N ARG A 81 -29.60 -17.95 -15.87
CA ARG A 81 -30.15 -17.02 -16.85
C ARG A 81 -29.46 -15.67 -16.91
N ASP A 82 -28.52 -15.40 -16.01
CA ASP A 82 -27.79 -14.13 -16.03
C ASP A 82 -26.77 -14.17 -17.19
N GLU A 83 -26.88 -13.21 -18.10
CA GLU A 83 -25.88 -13.01 -19.15
C GLU A 83 -24.59 -12.41 -18.56
N PHE A 84 -24.71 -11.74 -17.40
CA PHE A 84 -23.60 -11.18 -16.64
C PHE A 84 -23.91 -11.19 -15.15
N SER A 85 -22.96 -11.71 -14.38
CA SER A 85 -23.05 -11.82 -12.92
C SER A 85 -21.92 -11.03 -12.23
N LEU A 86 -22.30 -10.01 -11.46
CA LEU A 86 -21.40 -9.18 -10.68
C LEU A 86 -21.54 -9.50 -9.20
N ALA A 87 -20.44 -9.83 -8.54
CA ALA A 87 -20.40 -10.02 -7.09
C ALA A 87 -19.74 -8.83 -6.39
N ALA A 88 -20.39 -8.31 -5.36
CA ALA A 88 -19.83 -7.34 -4.44
C ALA A 88 -19.58 -8.01 -3.08
N MET A 89 -18.35 -7.98 -2.58
CA MET A 89 -17.98 -8.63 -1.32
C MET A 89 -16.93 -7.82 -0.56
N HIS A 90 -17.06 -7.78 0.77
CA HIS A 90 -16.04 -7.24 1.66
C HIS A 90 -15.31 -8.38 2.35
N GLY A 91 -14.04 -8.63 1.99
CA GLY A 91 -13.30 -9.77 2.51
C GLY A 91 -11.85 -9.84 2.08
N THR A 92 -11.12 -10.79 2.67
CA THR A 92 -9.70 -11.04 2.46
C THR A 92 -9.51 -12.24 1.53
N VAL A 93 -8.89 -12.02 0.37
CA VAL A 93 -8.56 -13.10 -0.57
C VAL A 93 -7.11 -13.52 -0.36
N GLY A 94 -6.90 -14.70 0.20
CA GLY A 94 -5.59 -15.32 0.39
C GLY A 94 -4.56 -14.36 0.99
N SER A 95 -3.37 -14.30 0.37
CA SER A 95 -2.26 -13.40 0.74
C SER A 95 -2.22 -12.14 -0.13
N SER A 96 -3.37 -11.55 -0.46
CA SER A 96 -3.42 -10.33 -1.28
C SER A 96 -2.56 -9.19 -0.69
N ALA A 97 -1.93 -8.40 -1.56
CA ALA A 97 -1.03 -7.33 -1.12
C ALA A 97 -1.76 -6.29 -0.28
N GLY A 98 -1.27 -6.04 0.94
CA GLY A 98 -1.88 -5.14 1.92
C GLY A 98 -2.74 -5.84 2.96
N SER A 99 -2.99 -7.16 2.83
CA SER A 99 -3.76 -7.92 3.83
C SER A 99 -3.07 -8.01 5.20
N GLU A 100 -1.74 -7.93 5.23
CA GLU A 100 -0.95 -7.92 6.46
C GLU A 100 -1.22 -6.72 7.38
N ASN A 101 -1.84 -5.67 6.87
CA ASN A 101 -2.19 -4.47 7.62
C ASN A 101 -3.65 -4.44 8.09
N HIS A 102 -4.42 -5.48 7.80
CA HIS A 102 -5.85 -5.59 8.13
C HIS A 102 -6.13 -6.87 8.92
N ASN A 103 -7.14 -6.82 9.78
CA ASN A 103 -7.67 -8.03 10.38
C ASN A 103 -8.30 -8.88 9.28
N VAL A 104 -8.19 -10.19 9.38
CA VAL A 104 -8.81 -11.10 8.41
C VAL A 104 -10.33 -11.00 8.56
N THR A 105 -11.01 -10.67 7.48
CA THR A 105 -12.47 -10.58 7.40
C THR A 105 -12.93 -11.29 6.13
N GLY A 106 -13.98 -12.10 6.22
CA GLY A 106 -14.53 -12.83 5.08
C GLY A 106 -13.47 -13.62 4.30
N PRO A 107 -12.65 -14.46 4.98
CA PRO A 107 -11.51 -15.12 4.33
C PRO A 107 -11.95 -16.07 3.23
N CYS A 108 -11.33 -15.96 2.05
CA CYS A 108 -11.56 -16.84 0.94
C CYS A 108 -10.30 -17.02 0.08
N SER A 109 -10.33 -17.96 -0.83
CA SER A 109 -9.30 -18.19 -1.84
C SER A 109 -9.77 -17.74 -3.23
N LEU A 110 -8.86 -17.59 -4.18
CA LEU A 110 -9.23 -17.38 -5.59
C LEU A 110 -10.02 -18.57 -6.15
N THR A 111 -9.78 -19.78 -5.66
CA THR A 111 -10.54 -20.97 -6.03
C THR A 111 -11.99 -20.86 -5.58
N ASP A 112 -12.25 -20.41 -4.34
CA ASP A 112 -13.62 -20.20 -3.85
C ASP A 112 -14.37 -19.18 -4.73
N LEU A 113 -13.69 -18.12 -5.19
CA LEU A 113 -14.28 -17.12 -6.08
C LEU A 113 -14.57 -17.68 -7.48
N ALA A 114 -13.68 -18.50 -8.02
CA ALA A 114 -13.86 -19.13 -9.33
C ALA A 114 -15.01 -20.15 -9.31
N GLU A 115 -15.15 -20.96 -8.23
CA GLU A 115 -16.23 -21.93 -8.07
C GLU A 115 -17.65 -21.30 -7.99
N ALA A 116 -17.73 -20.05 -7.59
CA ALA A 116 -19.00 -19.30 -7.53
C ALA A 116 -19.56 -18.94 -8.92
N ALA A 117 -18.74 -19.06 -9.98
CA ALA A 117 -19.07 -18.79 -11.39
C ALA A 117 -19.59 -17.35 -11.64
N MET A 118 -19.06 -16.35 -10.92
CA MET A 118 -19.33 -14.95 -11.18
C MET A 118 -18.36 -14.42 -12.24
N ASP A 119 -18.84 -13.53 -13.12
CA ASP A 119 -18.01 -12.90 -14.15
C ASP A 119 -17.09 -11.83 -13.60
N TYR A 120 -17.55 -11.08 -12.60
CA TYR A 120 -16.81 -9.98 -11.99
C TYR A 120 -16.99 -9.93 -10.48
N TRP A 121 -15.86 -9.79 -9.78
CA TRP A 121 -15.80 -9.59 -8.33
C TRP A 121 -15.32 -8.18 -7.98
N ALA A 122 -16.22 -7.35 -7.45
CA ALA A 122 -15.91 -6.06 -6.86
C ALA A 122 -15.63 -6.22 -5.36
N LEU A 123 -14.35 -6.26 -4.99
CA LEU A 123 -13.93 -6.53 -3.63
C LEU A 123 -13.64 -5.24 -2.84
N GLY A 124 -14.08 -5.21 -1.58
CA GLY A 124 -13.68 -4.24 -0.55
C GLY A 124 -12.82 -4.87 0.53
N HIS A 125 -12.39 -4.09 1.52
CA HIS A 125 -11.54 -4.43 2.66
C HIS A 125 -10.08 -4.01 2.46
N ILE A 126 -9.42 -4.42 1.40
CA ILE A 126 -8.02 -4.07 1.16
C ILE A 126 -7.93 -2.69 0.51
N HIS A 127 -7.23 -1.76 1.17
CA HIS A 127 -7.11 -0.35 0.75
C HIS A 127 -6.16 -0.13 -0.44
N LYS A 128 -5.46 -1.17 -0.88
CA LYS A 128 -4.59 -1.14 -2.05
C LYS A 128 -5.35 -1.64 -3.27
N SER A 129 -5.41 -0.83 -4.33
CA SER A 129 -6.01 -1.24 -5.60
C SER A 129 -5.16 -2.32 -6.27
N GLN A 130 -5.80 -3.40 -6.72
CA GLN A 130 -5.13 -4.51 -7.39
C GLN A 130 -6.14 -5.40 -8.13
N VAL A 131 -5.69 -5.95 -9.26
CA VAL A 131 -6.38 -7.02 -9.97
C VAL A 131 -5.76 -8.33 -9.52
N LEU A 132 -6.56 -9.24 -8.98
CA LEU A 132 -6.09 -10.53 -8.46
C LEU A 132 -6.21 -11.65 -9.49
N SER A 133 -7.18 -11.56 -10.39
CA SER A 133 -7.43 -12.50 -11.48
C SER A 133 -8.09 -11.77 -12.65
N GLU A 134 -7.85 -12.24 -13.85
CA GLU A 134 -8.50 -11.75 -15.06
C GLU A 134 -9.71 -12.61 -15.47
N GLU A 135 -9.73 -13.90 -15.08
CA GLU A 135 -10.81 -14.87 -15.34
C GLU A 135 -11.06 -15.76 -14.12
N PRO A 136 -12.18 -15.57 -13.39
CA PRO A 136 -13.05 -14.39 -13.42
C PRO A 136 -12.29 -13.10 -13.06
N LEU A 137 -12.79 -11.96 -13.50
CA LEU A 137 -12.18 -10.68 -13.13
C LEU A 137 -12.39 -10.39 -11.65
N VAL A 138 -11.30 -10.40 -10.86
CA VAL A 138 -11.32 -10.19 -9.40
C VAL A 138 -10.51 -8.94 -9.06
N VAL A 139 -11.17 -7.92 -8.49
CA VAL A 139 -10.58 -6.60 -8.29
C VAL A 139 -10.84 -6.05 -6.90
N TYR A 140 -9.77 -5.63 -6.21
CA TYR A 140 -9.86 -4.67 -5.13
C TYR A 140 -9.72 -3.26 -5.71
N SER A 141 -10.72 -2.41 -5.56
CA SER A 141 -10.61 -1.01 -5.96
C SER A 141 -9.69 -0.20 -5.04
N GLY A 142 -9.48 -0.67 -3.83
CA GLY A 142 -8.84 0.10 -2.78
C GLY A 142 -9.78 1.17 -2.22
N ASN A 143 -9.21 2.19 -1.59
CA ASN A 143 -9.95 3.33 -1.10
C ASN A 143 -9.90 4.52 -2.09
N PRO A 144 -10.96 5.37 -2.16
CA PRO A 144 -11.02 6.50 -3.09
C PRO A 144 -10.13 7.68 -2.69
N GLN A 145 -9.71 7.72 -1.41
CA GLN A 145 -8.82 8.73 -0.83
C GLN A 145 -7.97 8.10 0.26
N GLY A 146 -6.65 8.33 0.23
CA GLY A 146 -5.76 7.95 1.33
C GLY A 146 -6.07 8.78 2.57
N LEU A 147 -6.22 8.13 3.73
CA LEU A 147 -6.55 8.77 5.00
C LEU A 147 -5.35 8.86 5.94
N HIS A 148 -4.31 8.09 5.69
CA HIS A 148 -3.10 8.12 6.52
C HIS A 148 -1.83 7.78 5.72
N ARG A 149 -0.68 8.07 6.34
CA ARG A 149 0.65 8.02 5.74
C ARG A 149 1.11 6.66 5.17
N LYS A 150 0.48 5.55 5.56
CA LYS A 150 0.81 4.22 5.03
C LYS A 150 0.12 3.93 3.69
N GLU A 151 -0.87 4.73 3.33
CA GLU A 151 -1.65 4.58 2.12
C GLU A 151 -1.04 5.38 0.96
N ILE A 152 0.21 5.04 0.63
CA ILE A 152 1.01 5.69 -0.41
C ILE A 152 0.44 5.37 -1.80
N GLY A 153 0.64 6.30 -2.73
CA GLY A 153 0.33 6.13 -4.14
C GLY A 153 -1.10 6.55 -4.53
N PRO A 154 -1.52 6.19 -5.74
CA PRO A 154 -2.83 6.58 -6.25
C PRO A 154 -3.94 5.89 -5.49
N LYS A 155 -5.04 6.63 -5.25
CA LYS A 155 -6.27 6.14 -4.65
C LYS A 155 -7.44 6.49 -5.55
N GLY A 156 -8.39 5.54 -5.70
CA GLY A 156 -9.45 5.74 -6.69
C GLY A 156 -10.40 4.56 -6.81
N CYS A 157 -10.92 4.38 -8.00
CA CYS A 157 -11.82 3.31 -8.36
C CYS A 157 -11.50 2.75 -9.74
N TYR A 158 -12.11 1.63 -10.09
CA TYR A 158 -12.06 1.10 -11.45
C TYR A 158 -13.35 1.45 -12.22
N LEU A 159 -13.18 1.80 -13.48
CA LEU A 159 -14.30 1.88 -14.44
C LEU A 159 -14.33 0.57 -15.22
N VAL A 160 -15.31 -0.28 -14.92
CA VAL A 160 -15.46 -1.57 -15.57
C VAL A 160 -16.47 -1.44 -16.71
N SER A 161 -16.04 -1.77 -17.93
CA SER A 161 -16.92 -1.84 -19.09
C SER A 161 -17.12 -3.30 -19.46
N VAL A 162 -18.37 -3.72 -19.63
CA VAL A 162 -18.70 -5.08 -20.00
C VAL A 162 -19.18 -5.09 -21.45
N SER A 163 -18.55 -5.88 -22.30
CA SER A 163 -18.95 -6.12 -23.68
C SER A 163 -19.55 -7.51 -23.82
N HIS A 164 -20.29 -7.76 -24.92
CA HIS A 164 -20.80 -9.09 -25.23
C HIS A 164 -19.74 -10.22 -25.29
N ASN A 165 -18.48 -9.86 -25.45
CA ASN A 165 -17.36 -10.80 -25.49
C ASN A 165 -16.67 -11.00 -24.12
N GLY A 166 -17.24 -10.45 -23.05
CA GLY A 166 -16.81 -10.70 -21.67
C GLY A 166 -15.51 -10.05 -21.21
N HIS A 167 -14.64 -9.57 -22.10
CA HIS A 167 -13.31 -9.06 -21.70
C HIS A 167 -13.28 -7.56 -21.53
N CYS A 168 -12.86 -7.11 -20.35
CA CYS A 168 -12.49 -5.72 -20.12
C CYS A 168 -11.34 -5.64 -19.09
N GLN A 169 -10.24 -4.99 -19.49
CA GLN A 169 -9.28 -4.49 -18.51
C GLN A 169 -9.80 -3.16 -17.96
N PRO A 170 -10.23 -3.11 -16.70
CA PRO A 170 -10.78 -1.89 -16.16
C PRO A 170 -9.70 -0.83 -15.95
N PRO A 171 -9.77 0.37 -16.57
CA PRO A 171 -8.84 1.44 -16.23
C PRO A 171 -9.06 1.89 -14.79
N PHE A 172 -7.96 2.05 -14.06
CA PHE A 172 -7.99 2.67 -12.75
C PHE A 172 -8.12 4.19 -12.89
N ILE A 173 -9.10 4.75 -12.20
CA ILE A 173 -9.35 6.20 -12.18
C ILE A 173 -8.97 6.74 -10.82
N GLU A 174 -7.91 7.55 -10.77
CA GLU A 174 -7.48 8.18 -9.53
C GLU A 174 -8.43 9.32 -9.14
N THR A 175 -9.13 9.15 -8.02
CA THR A 175 -10.11 10.10 -7.47
C THR A 175 -9.57 10.91 -6.29
N SER A 176 -8.43 10.52 -5.71
CA SER A 176 -7.87 11.19 -4.54
C SER A 176 -7.57 12.67 -4.80
N ALA A 177 -8.03 13.54 -3.91
CA ALA A 177 -7.73 14.97 -3.95
C ALA A 177 -6.30 15.26 -3.43
N ILE A 178 -5.84 14.45 -2.48
CA ILE A 178 -4.50 14.51 -1.89
C ILE A 178 -3.88 13.12 -1.97
N ARG A 179 -2.63 13.08 -2.42
CA ARG A 179 -1.87 11.85 -2.57
C ARG A 179 -0.76 11.79 -1.51
N PHE A 180 -0.59 10.64 -0.88
CA PHE A 180 0.58 10.38 -0.05
C PHE A 180 1.68 9.78 -0.91
N GLU A 181 2.90 10.33 -0.79
CA GLU A 181 4.09 9.82 -1.48
C GLU A 181 5.27 9.69 -0.52
N GLU A 182 6.17 8.78 -0.84
CA GLU A 182 7.45 8.66 -0.18
C GLU A 182 8.58 8.67 -1.21
N ILE A 183 9.60 9.48 -0.94
CA ILE A 183 10.81 9.50 -1.75
C ILE A 183 12.03 9.13 -0.90
N LYS A 184 12.95 8.42 -1.52
CA LYS A 184 14.28 8.19 -0.97
C LYS A 184 15.26 9.17 -1.59
N ILE A 185 16.07 9.79 -0.75
CA ILE A 185 17.16 10.67 -1.16
C ILE A 185 18.46 10.07 -0.63
N ASP A 186 19.30 9.64 -1.55
CA ASP A 186 20.65 9.16 -1.22
C ASP A 186 21.56 10.37 -0.97
N ILE A 187 22.19 10.40 0.21
CA ILE A 187 23.13 11.46 0.59
C ILE A 187 24.55 11.23 0.09
N ALA A 188 24.80 10.15 -0.67
CA ALA A 188 26.10 9.87 -1.23
C ALA A 188 26.60 11.03 -2.10
N GLY A 189 27.79 11.53 -1.83
CA GLY A 189 28.39 12.66 -2.52
C GLY A 189 27.89 14.04 -2.12
N MET A 190 26.83 14.17 -1.33
CA MET A 190 26.36 15.46 -0.80
C MET A 190 27.27 15.95 0.31
N LYS A 191 27.75 17.18 0.18
CA LYS A 191 28.67 17.80 1.15
C LYS A 191 27.95 18.82 2.04
N THR A 192 26.89 19.45 1.54
CA THR A 192 26.22 20.57 2.21
C THR A 192 24.70 20.35 2.27
N GLU A 193 24.07 21.00 3.24
CA GLU A 193 22.61 21.05 3.34
C GLU A 193 21.95 21.76 2.15
N VAL A 194 22.65 22.73 1.55
CA VAL A 194 22.17 23.44 0.36
C VAL A 194 21.97 22.48 -0.80
N GLU A 195 22.93 21.60 -1.07
CA GLU A 195 22.81 20.55 -2.08
C GLU A 195 21.61 19.63 -1.83
N PHE A 196 21.39 19.25 -0.58
CA PHE A 196 20.21 18.47 -0.19
C PHE A 196 18.91 19.21 -0.49
N LEU A 197 18.78 20.46 -0.07
CA LEU A 197 17.58 21.27 -0.27
C LEU A 197 17.30 21.53 -1.76
N GLU A 198 18.34 21.71 -2.58
CA GLU A 198 18.19 21.85 -4.04
C GLU A 198 17.67 20.53 -4.67
N ILE A 199 18.24 19.38 -4.30
CA ILE A 199 17.78 18.08 -4.77
C ILE A 199 16.31 17.85 -4.34
N LEU A 200 15.98 18.17 -3.10
CA LEU A 200 14.60 18.06 -2.61
C LEU A 200 13.64 18.95 -3.41
N ARG A 201 14.05 20.20 -3.70
CA ARG A 201 13.26 21.14 -4.52
C ARG A 201 13.01 20.57 -5.93
N HIS A 202 14.03 20.02 -6.56
CA HIS A 202 13.90 19.37 -7.86
C HIS A 202 12.97 18.16 -7.82
N LYS A 203 13.09 17.31 -6.82
CA LYS A 203 12.20 16.13 -6.65
C LYS A 203 10.74 16.55 -6.43
N LYS A 204 10.49 17.57 -5.60
CA LYS A 204 9.14 18.13 -5.41
C LYS A 204 8.55 18.64 -6.73
N GLU A 205 9.34 19.36 -7.51
CA GLU A 205 8.88 19.91 -8.79
C GLU A 205 8.56 18.80 -9.82
N ASN A 206 9.37 17.75 -9.85
CA ASN A 206 9.11 16.58 -10.70
C ASN A 206 7.80 15.86 -10.30
N LEU A 207 7.57 15.64 -9.01
CA LEU A 207 6.32 15.06 -8.51
C LEU A 207 5.11 15.93 -8.87
N ARG A 208 5.23 17.25 -8.73
CA ARG A 208 4.16 18.21 -9.09
C ARG A 208 3.80 18.13 -10.58
N LYS A 209 4.81 18.09 -11.44
CA LYS A 209 4.61 17.99 -12.91
C LYS A 209 4.01 16.64 -13.30
N GLN A 210 4.48 15.57 -12.69
CA GLN A 210 4.06 14.20 -12.99
C GLN A 210 2.61 13.95 -12.57
N HIS A 211 2.23 14.34 -11.36
CA HIS A 211 0.93 13.95 -10.80
C HIS A 211 -0.14 15.04 -10.94
N LYS A 212 0.26 16.31 -11.07
CA LYS A 212 -0.67 17.46 -11.16
C LYS A 212 -1.72 17.50 -10.05
N LYS A 213 -1.33 17.04 -8.86
CA LYS A 213 -2.18 16.90 -7.66
C LYS A 213 -1.44 17.38 -6.42
N ASN A 214 -2.19 17.66 -5.38
CA ASN A 214 -1.65 17.93 -4.06
C ASN A 214 -1.03 16.67 -3.47
N ILE A 215 0.19 16.79 -2.93
CA ILE A 215 0.95 15.66 -2.39
C ILE A 215 1.37 15.97 -0.96
N LEU A 216 1.16 15.00 -0.07
CA LEU A 216 1.82 14.91 1.23
C LEU A 216 3.01 13.99 1.12
N LEU A 217 4.22 14.53 1.35
CA LEU A 217 5.48 13.89 1.03
C LEU A 217 6.22 13.41 2.29
N SER A 218 6.55 12.12 2.35
CA SER A 218 7.53 11.55 3.28
C SER A 218 8.90 11.50 2.60
N ILE A 219 9.93 11.94 3.30
CA ILE A 219 11.31 11.93 2.82
C ILE A 219 12.12 10.96 3.68
N VAL A 220 12.79 10.01 3.05
CA VAL A 220 13.70 9.05 3.69
C VAL A 220 15.11 9.29 3.17
N LEU A 221 15.99 9.78 4.05
CA LEU A 221 17.40 9.94 3.74
C LEU A 221 18.09 8.59 3.87
N VAL A 222 18.81 8.19 2.84
CA VAL A 222 19.52 6.89 2.78
C VAL A 222 20.97 7.08 2.36
N GLY A 223 21.75 6.00 2.37
CA GLY A 223 23.13 6.00 1.92
C GLY A 223 24.14 6.45 2.99
N THR A 224 25.34 6.75 2.53
CA THR A 224 26.48 7.14 3.37
C THR A 224 27.11 8.42 2.82
N GLY A 225 27.49 9.35 3.67
CA GLY A 225 28.14 10.59 3.21
C GLY A 225 28.42 11.57 4.33
N PRO A 226 29.08 12.70 3.99
CA PRO A 226 29.44 13.75 4.96
C PRO A 226 28.24 14.35 5.69
N LEU A 227 27.07 14.40 5.03
CA LEU A 227 25.82 14.90 5.64
C LEU A 227 25.24 14.00 6.71
N HIS A 228 25.71 12.77 6.90
CA HIS A 228 25.18 11.83 7.89
C HIS A 228 25.01 12.48 9.27
N ARG A 229 26.06 13.20 9.73
CA ARG A 229 26.05 13.83 11.06
C ARG A 229 24.92 14.85 11.22
N LEU A 230 24.60 15.60 10.17
CA LEU A 230 23.47 16.54 10.16
C LEU A 230 22.14 15.80 10.05
N CYS A 231 22.07 14.77 9.21
CA CYS A 231 20.86 13.96 9.03
C CYS A 231 20.40 13.27 10.33
N THR A 232 21.32 12.92 11.24
CA THR A 232 20.98 12.28 12.53
C THR A 232 20.41 13.26 13.56
N GLN A 233 20.64 14.56 13.40
CA GLN A 233 20.15 15.59 14.31
C GLN A 233 18.68 15.90 14.04
N GLU A 234 17.80 15.60 14.99
CA GLU A 234 16.36 15.84 14.82
C GLU A 234 16.03 17.33 14.61
N GLY A 235 16.73 18.23 15.30
CA GLY A 235 16.56 19.69 15.14
C GLY A 235 16.85 20.14 13.71
N VAL A 236 17.91 19.63 13.08
CA VAL A 236 18.27 19.96 11.71
C VAL A 236 17.20 19.46 10.75
N ARG A 237 16.73 18.23 10.89
CA ARG A 237 15.64 17.69 10.05
C ARG A 237 14.34 18.48 10.20
N LYS A 238 14.04 18.98 11.40
CA LYS A 238 12.88 19.86 11.63
C LYS A 238 13.04 21.21 10.91
N LEU A 239 14.23 21.80 10.91
CA LEU A 239 14.49 23.03 10.16
C LEU A 239 14.33 22.83 8.65
N TRP A 240 14.91 21.79 8.10
CA TRP A 240 14.75 21.43 6.67
C TRP A 240 13.28 21.20 6.29
N LEU A 241 12.55 20.55 7.19
CA LEU A 241 11.12 20.33 6.99
C LEU A 241 10.35 21.67 6.94
N GLN A 242 10.58 22.56 7.91
CA GLN A 242 9.92 23.88 8.00
C GLN A 242 10.24 24.76 6.79
N GLU A 243 11.52 24.81 6.36
CA GLU A 243 11.93 25.54 5.18
C GLU A 243 11.21 25.04 3.93
N SER A 244 11.27 23.71 3.70
CA SER A 244 10.64 23.08 2.56
C SER A 244 9.10 23.22 2.55
N GLN A 245 8.45 23.26 3.73
CA GLN A 245 7.02 23.53 3.88
C GLN A 245 6.68 25.01 3.54
N SER A 246 7.54 25.92 3.95
CA SER A 246 7.32 27.37 3.71
C SER A 246 7.27 27.69 2.22
N GLU A 247 8.08 27.03 1.40
CA GLU A 247 8.07 27.16 -0.06
C GLU A 247 6.75 26.70 -0.71
N GLU A 248 6.02 25.81 -0.06
CA GLU A 248 4.80 25.21 -0.62
C GLU A 248 3.52 25.98 -0.31
N LYS A 249 3.53 26.90 0.68
CA LYS A 249 2.34 27.62 1.15
C LYS A 249 1.64 28.47 0.07
N SER A 250 2.40 28.97 -0.90
CA SER A 250 1.89 29.82 -1.99
C SER A 250 1.58 29.06 -3.28
N LYS A 251 1.78 27.74 -3.29
CA LYS A 251 1.57 26.92 -4.49
C LYS A 251 0.12 26.49 -4.64
N SER A 252 -0.46 26.65 -5.82
CA SER A 252 -1.80 26.17 -6.15
C SER A 252 -1.89 24.63 -6.11
N ILE A 253 -0.81 23.95 -6.52
CA ILE A 253 -0.62 22.52 -6.35
C ILE A 253 0.61 22.36 -5.46
N PHE A 254 0.41 21.94 -4.23
CA PHE A 254 1.51 21.78 -3.27
C PHE A 254 2.08 20.35 -3.27
N VAL A 255 3.38 20.24 -2.98
CA VAL A 255 4.06 19.01 -2.59
C VAL A 255 4.61 19.24 -1.19
N MET A 256 3.77 19.01 -0.20
CA MET A 256 4.01 19.37 1.20
C MET A 256 4.76 18.26 1.94
N PRO A 257 6.03 18.43 2.28
CA PRO A 257 6.71 17.49 3.14
C PRO A 257 6.11 17.50 4.54
N TYR A 258 5.83 16.33 5.11
CA TYR A 258 5.34 16.21 6.48
C TYR A 258 6.30 15.47 7.40
N ARG A 259 7.32 14.81 6.83
CA ARG A 259 8.29 14.01 7.57
C ARG A 259 9.62 13.89 6.84
N VAL A 260 10.72 13.98 7.59
CA VAL A 260 12.08 13.65 7.14
C VAL A 260 12.64 12.58 8.07
N MET A 261 12.87 11.38 7.56
CA MET A 261 13.46 10.25 8.28
C MET A 261 14.92 10.05 7.90
N CYS A 262 15.72 9.62 8.84
CA CYS A 262 17.13 9.33 8.65
C CYS A 262 17.39 7.83 8.72
N ASN A 263 17.71 7.23 7.57
CA ASN A 263 18.20 5.86 7.44
C ASN A 263 19.62 5.85 6.83
N THR A 264 20.38 6.90 7.10
CA THR A 264 21.76 7.04 6.62
C THR A 264 22.74 6.33 7.54
N ARG A 265 23.92 6.07 7.04
CA ARG A 265 25.04 5.49 7.79
C ARG A 265 26.25 6.43 7.74
N PRO A 266 27.14 6.41 8.73
CA PRO A 266 28.39 7.16 8.66
C PRO A 266 29.24 6.62 7.50
N SER A 267 29.98 7.49 6.82
CA SER A 267 31.03 7.03 5.92
C SER A 267 32.17 6.46 6.76
N ILE A 268 32.53 5.22 6.50
CA ILE A 268 33.64 4.55 7.17
C ILE A 268 34.78 4.47 6.16
N ASN A 269 35.91 5.07 6.50
CA ASN A 269 37.13 4.83 5.74
C ASN A 269 37.69 3.44 6.15
N LEU A 270 37.37 2.44 5.33
CA LEU A 270 37.78 1.06 5.59
C LEU A 270 39.30 0.90 5.63
N ALA A 271 40.03 1.70 4.86
CA ALA A 271 41.50 1.65 4.88
C ALA A 271 42.08 2.11 6.24
N GLU A 272 41.62 3.25 6.76
CA GLU A 272 42.00 3.72 8.08
C GLU A 272 41.50 2.77 9.17
N ARG A 273 40.27 2.24 9.02
CA ARG A 273 39.66 1.36 9.98
C ARG A 273 40.43 0.04 10.16
N ARG A 274 41.02 -0.48 9.06
CA ARG A 274 41.90 -1.68 9.09
C ARG A 274 43.16 -1.49 9.93
N LEU A 275 43.64 -0.25 10.08
CA LEU A 275 44.82 0.05 10.83
C LEU A 275 44.61 0.09 12.35
N LEU A 276 43.35 0.14 12.80
CA LEU A 276 43.01 0.21 14.22
C LEU A 276 43.04 -1.19 14.85
N SER A 277 43.62 -1.25 16.06
CA SER A 277 43.68 -2.48 16.87
C SER A 277 42.42 -2.62 17.73
N ASP A 278 41.26 -2.76 17.06
CA ASP A 278 39.97 -3.00 17.69
C ASP A 278 39.19 -4.09 16.94
N VAL A 279 38.05 -4.53 17.49
CA VAL A 279 37.23 -5.63 16.94
C VAL A 279 36.89 -5.45 15.48
N VAL A 280 36.62 -4.21 15.05
CA VAL A 280 36.24 -3.92 13.65
C VAL A 280 37.46 -3.98 12.75
N GLY A 281 38.60 -3.45 13.19
CA GLY A 281 39.85 -3.55 12.46
C GLY A 281 40.29 -5.00 12.29
N ASP A 282 40.21 -5.79 13.38
CA ASP A 282 40.52 -7.24 13.37
C ASP A 282 39.59 -7.98 12.36
N TYR A 283 38.30 -7.69 12.41
CA TYR A 283 37.31 -8.29 11.47
C TYR A 283 37.65 -7.97 10.02
N LEU A 284 37.97 -6.70 9.73
CA LEU A 284 38.30 -6.28 8.36
C LEU A 284 39.59 -6.95 7.86
N ARG A 285 40.62 -7.08 8.70
CA ARG A 285 41.82 -7.81 8.34
C ARG A 285 41.55 -9.30 8.12
N ALA A 286 40.78 -9.92 9.01
CA ALA A 286 40.35 -11.31 8.82
C ALA A 286 39.52 -11.53 7.53
N TYR A 287 38.69 -10.58 7.17
CA TYR A 287 37.93 -10.63 5.92
C TYR A 287 38.87 -10.57 4.70
N ASP A 288 39.85 -9.66 4.70
CA ASP A 288 40.84 -9.55 3.62
C ASP A 288 41.64 -10.86 3.47
N ASP A 289 42.08 -11.43 4.59
CA ASP A 289 42.81 -12.72 4.61
C ASP A 289 41.90 -13.89 4.13
N MET A 290 40.61 -13.82 4.39
CA MET A 290 39.64 -14.79 3.83
C MET A 290 39.55 -14.70 2.33
N VAL A 291 39.49 -13.50 1.77
CA VAL A 291 39.43 -13.27 0.32
C VAL A 291 40.74 -13.72 -0.34
N ASP A 292 41.89 -13.52 0.32
CA ASP A 292 43.20 -13.90 -0.17
C ASP A 292 43.57 -15.40 0.10
N GLY A 293 42.63 -16.18 0.65
CA GLY A 293 42.82 -17.63 0.86
C GLY A 293 43.42 -18.07 2.18
N ASN A 294 43.71 -17.13 3.10
CA ASN A 294 44.34 -17.39 4.42
C ASN A 294 43.36 -17.43 5.60
N ALA A 295 42.08 -17.58 5.32
CA ALA A 295 41.00 -17.39 6.28
C ALA A 295 41.08 -18.19 7.58
N VAL A 296 41.46 -19.44 7.49
CA VAL A 296 41.47 -20.36 8.65
C VAL A 296 42.62 -19.99 9.61
N GLN A 297 43.74 -19.58 9.07
CA GLN A 297 44.94 -19.26 9.87
C GLN A 297 44.77 -17.96 10.63
N THR A 298 44.17 -16.94 9.98
CA THR A 298 43.90 -15.65 10.60
C THR A 298 42.79 -15.74 11.65
N ALA A 299 41.71 -16.48 11.36
CA ALA A 299 40.68 -16.73 12.37
C ALA A 299 41.23 -17.42 13.63
N ARG A 300 42.14 -18.38 13.48
CA ARG A 300 42.80 -19.06 14.61
C ARG A 300 43.66 -18.10 15.41
N GLN A 301 44.43 -17.20 14.76
CA GLN A 301 45.25 -16.22 15.46
C GLN A 301 44.43 -15.22 16.26
N ILE A 302 43.38 -14.66 15.64
CA ILE A 302 42.49 -13.70 16.30
C ILE A 302 41.79 -14.33 17.51
N LEU A 303 41.31 -15.56 17.36
CA LEU A 303 40.65 -16.29 18.45
C LEU A 303 41.63 -16.63 19.59
N ALA A 304 42.85 -17.04 19.26
CA ALA A 304 43.87 -17.38 20.26
C ALA A 304 44.31 -16.19 21.13
N GLU A 305 44.20 -14.96 20.64
CA GLU A 305 44.53 -13.74 21.37
C GLU A 305 43.44 -13.25 22.31
N ARG A 306 42.20 -13.72 22.13
CA ARG A 306 41.03 -13.29 22.92
C ARG A 306 40.98 -14.00 24.30
N PRO A 307 40.88 -13.27 25.41
CA PRO A 307 40.83 -13.86 26.76
C PRO A 307 39.68 -14.84 26.96
N GLU A 308 38.55 -14.61 26.28
CA GLU A 308 37.33 -15.44 26.33
C GLU A 308 37.59 -16.82 25.74
N PHE A 309 38.33 -16.92 24.63
CA PHE A 309 38.68 -18.18 23.97
C PHE A 309 39.80 -18.93 24.64
N LYS A 310 40.76 -18.21 25.29
CA LYS A 310 41.78 -18.85 26.12
C LYS A 310 41.21 -19.65 27.29
N ARG A 311 40.01 -19.24 27.80
CA ARG A 311 39.30 -19.95 28.87
C ARG A 311 38.56 -21.21 28.41
N LEU A 312 38.24 -21.32 27.13
CA LEU A 312 37.50 -22.44 26.57
C LEU A 312 38.35 -23.64 26.18
N GLY A 313 39.70 -23.52 26.21
CA GLY A 313 40.65 -24.63 25.93
C GLY A 313 40.52 -25.20 24.49
N VAL A 314 39.97 -24.43 23.57
CA VAL A 314 39.85 -24.83 22.17
C VAL A 314 41.02 -24.26 21.39
N TYR A 315 41.99 -25.12 21.05
CA TYR A 315 43.13 -24.82 20.18
C TYR A 315 42.96 -25.45 18.81
#